data_3cfe45b6ea40a15984812b2f93faece6
#
_entry.id   3cfe45b6ea40a15984812b2f93faece6
#
_cell.length_a   1.000
_cell.length_b   1.000
_cell.length_c   1.000
_cell.angle_alpha   90.00
_cell.angle_beta   90.00
_cell.angle_gamma   90.00
#
_symmetry.space_group_name_H-M   'P 1'
#
loop_
_entity.id
_entity.type
_entity.pdbx_description
1 polymer ?
#
loop_
_entity_poly.entity_id
_entity_poly.type
_entity_poly.pdbx_seq_one_letter_code
_entity_poly.pdbx_strand_id
1 'polypeptide(L)'
;MKTGVYARIVFGASAVLYGVIALMWHDADTWQTLTHIWSLPFGVVIGGFLMVLLIAGGIAVQFPRTARPASIVLGVVYLCFPLACIPDILAASSLFERYGGSFFQMFSLLCGAMALYSATEANAARAAVLGRTARIGLGVCAVSFMLSQILYLRHTADLVPRWIPPNQMFWAILTTVAFGLAALAMLINRQVRVAIRLMTLMLALFCALVWIPRLITHAEAHGNWSEFSLTFLITGAAWMVAELRAS
;
A
#
# COMPACT_ATOMS: atom_id res chain seq x y z
N MET A 1 22.43 2.37 -9.88
CA MET A 1 21.54 1.21 -10.07
C MET A 1 21.38 0.26 -8.89
N LYS A 2 22.06 0.45 -7.74
CA LYS A 2 21.95 -0.48 -6.59
C LYS A 2 20.81 -0.16 -5.61
N THR A 3 20.32 1.07 -5.55
CA THR A 3 19.35 1.55 -4.57
C THR A 3 17.94 0.98 -4.75
N GLY A 4 17.48 0.73 -5.97
CA GLY A 4 16.15 0.18 -6.22
C GLY A 4 15.98 -1.33 -6.01
N VAL A 5 17.06 -2.06 -5.72
CA VAL A 5 17.00 -3.53 -5.56
C VAL A 5 16.22 -3.90 -4.30
N TYR A 6 16.49 -3.25 -3.17
CA TYR A 6 15.81 -3.54 -1.90
C TYR A 6 14.32 -3.17 -1.96
N ALA A 7 13.98 -2.01 -2.53
CA ALA A 7 12.59 -1.61 -2.71
C ALA A 7 11.81 -2.65 -3.54
N ARG A 8 12.43 -3.14 -4.63
CA ARG A 8 11.86 -4.18 -5.48
C ARG A 8 11.68 -5.51 -4.74
N ILE A 9 12.68 -5.91 -3.94
CA ILE A 9 12.61 -7.13 -3.13
C ILE A 9 11.45 -7.02 -2.14
N VAL A 10 11.35 -5.92 -1.41
CA VAL A 10 10.29 -5.71 -0.41
C VAL A 10 8.92 -5.66 -1.08
N PHE A 11 8.77 -4.92 -2.17
CA PHE A 11 7.50 -4.82 -2.90
C PHE A 11 7.04 -6.18 -3.47
N GLY A 12 7.96 -6.97 -4.04
CA GLY A 12 7.63 -8.30 -4.53
C GLY A 12 7.33 -9.30 -3.41
N ALA A 13 8.13 -9.29 -2.32
CA ALA A 13 7.89 -10.17 -1.18
C ALA A 13 6.55 -9.86 -0.49
N SER A 14 6.21 -8.59 -0.33
CA SER A 14 4.93 -8.17 0.25
C SER A 14 3.74 -8.55 -0.66
N ALA A 15 3.90 -8.50 -1.99
CA ALA A 15 2.90 -8.97 -2.95
C ALA A 15 2.66 -10.49 -2.80
N VAL A 16 3.72 -11.27 -2.67
CA VAL A 16 3.62 -12.72 -2.43
C VAL A 16 2.90 -12.99 -1.11
N LEU A 17 3.31 -12.34 -0.03
CA LEU A 17 2.69 -12.51 1.28
C LEU A 17 1.19 -12.19 1.26
N TYR A 18 0.84 -11.03 0.67
CA TYR A 18 -0.55 -10.60 0.53
C TYR A 18 -1.38 -11.65 -0.24
N GLY A 19 -0.87 -12.12 -1.38
CA GLY A 19 -1.56 -13.14 -2.18
C GLY A 19 -1.74 -14.46 -1.46
N VAL A 20 -0.73 -14.93 -0.71
CA VAL A 20 -0.79 -16.16 0.08
C VAL A 20 -1.83 -16.05 1.18
N ILE A 21 -1.82 -14.97 1.95
CA ILE A 21 -2.78 -14.75 3.05
C ILE A 21 -4.21 -14.73 2.48
N ALA A 22 -4.43 -14.02 1.37
CA ALA A 22 -5.74 -13.95 0.75
C ALA A 22 -6.25 -15.28 0.19
N LEU A 23 -5.34 -16.19 -0.23
CA LEU A 23 -5.73 -17.54 -0.64
C LEU A 23 -5.98 -18.50 0.53
N MET A 24 -5.38 -18.22 1.69
CA MET A 24 -5.58 -19.06 2.89
C MET A 24 -6.91 -18.80 3.58
N TRP A 25 -7.42 -17.57 3.52
CA TRP A 25 -8.64 -17.14 4.21
C TRP A 25 -9.62 -16.45 3.26
N HIS A 26 -10.91 -16.81 3.39
CA HIS A 26 -12.00 -16.26 2.60
C HIS A 26 -13.16 -15.83 3.51
N ASP A 27 -12.86 -15.19 4.63
CA ASP A 27 -13.82 -14.76 5.63
C ASP A 27 -14.06 -13.24 5.64
N ALA A 28 -14.88 -12.77 6.58
CA ALA A 28 -15.25 -11.37 6.72
C ALA A 28 -14.07 -10.47 7.13
N ASP A 29 -13.03 -11.04 7.72
CA ASP A 29 -11.82 -10.31 8.12
C ASP A 29 -10.84 -10.11 6.95
N THR A 30 -11.15 -10.68 5.79
CA THR A 30 -10.45 -10.41 4.55
C THR A 30 -10.74 -8.98 4.07
N TRP A 31 -9.83 -8.40 3.31
CA TRP A 31 -10.00 -7.04 2.79
C TRP A 31 -11.32 -6.87 2.03
N GLN A 32 -12.04 -5.80 2.34
CA GLN A 32 -13.31 -5.45 1.70
C GLN A 32 -13.26 -5.52 0.18
N THR A 33 -12.14 -5.08 -0.42
CA THR A 33 -11.88 -5.16 -1.87
C THR A 33 -12.01 -6.57 -2.42
N LEU A 34 -11.47 -7.58 -1.73
CA LEU A 34 -11.58 -8.97 -2.16
C LEU A 34 -12.98 -9.53 -1.91
N THR A 35 -13.61 -9.13 -0.82
CA THR A 35 -15.00 -9.48 -0.52
C THR A 35 -15.94 -9.04 -1.66
N HIS A 36 -15.74 -7.83 -2.19
CA HIS A 36 -16.51 -7.36 -3.35
C HIS A 36 -16.22 -8.15 -4.63
N ILE A 37 -14.95 -8.49 -4.89
CA ILE A 37 -14.60 -9.32 -6.04
C ILE A 37 -15.26 -10.70 -5.91
N TRP A 38 -15.25 -11.31 -4.73
CA TRP A 38 -15.85 -12.62 -4.49
C TRP A 38 -17.38 -12.64 -4.60
N SER A 39 -18.04 -11.52 -4.35
CA SER A 39 -19.49 -11.40 -4.51
C SER A 39 -19.95 -11.34 -5.97
N LEU A 40 -19.03 -11.15 -6.91
CA LEU A 40 -19.33 -11.15 -8.35
C LEU A 40 -19.63 -12.58 -8.86
N PRO A 41 -20.37 -12.72 -9.98
CA PRO A 41 -20.48 -14.00 -10.68
C PRO A 41 -19.07 -14.55 -10.98
N PHE A 42 -18.80 -15.80 -10.58
CA PHE A 42 -17.46 -16.42 -10.63
C PHE A 42 -16.38 -15.69 -9.80
N GLY A 43 -16.78 -14.85 -8.85
CA GLY A 43 -15.90 -13.97 -8.11
C GLY A 43 -14.78 -14.70 -7.36
N VAL A 44 -15.05 -15.89 -6.82
CA VAL A 44 -14.02 -16.72 -6.15
C VAL A 44 -12.93 -17.15 -7.14
N VAL A 45 -13.31 -17.51 -8.38
CA VAL A 45 -12.33 -17.88 -9.42
C VAL A 45 -11.54 -16.65 -9.87
N ILE A 46 -12.22 -15.52 -10.07
CA ILE A 46 -11.59 -14.26 -10.46
C ILE A 46 -10.62 -13.80 -9.37
N GLY A 47 -11.06 -13.77 -8.12
CA GLY A 47 -10.22 -13.37 -6.98
C GLY A 47 -9.03 -14.29 -6.80
N GLY A 48 -9.25 -15.62 -6.84
CA GLY A 48 -8.18 -16.61 -6.78
C GLY A 48 -7.15 -16.43 -7.91
N PHE A 49 -7.61 -16.19 -9.14
CA PHE A 49 -6.74 -15.94 -10.28
C PHE A 49 -5.91 -14.64 -10.09
N LEU A 50 -6.53 -13.57 -9.60
CA LEU A 50 -5.81 -12.32 -9.29
C LEU A 50 -4.74 -12.54 -8.22
N MET A 51 -5.02 -13.36 -7.18
CA MET A 51 -4.03 -13.67 -6.15
C MET A 51 -2.88 -14.53 -6.69
N VAL A 52 -3.17 -15.48 -7.56
CA VAL A 52 -2.11 -16.26 -8.24
C VAL A 52 -1.25 -15.36 -9.12
N LEU A 53 -1.84 -14.43 -9.88
CA LEU A 53 -1.10 -13.44 -10.66
C LEU A 53 -0.27 -12.51 -9.77
N LEU A 54 -0.79 -12.14 -8.60
CA LEU A 54 -0.08 -11.32 -7.63
C LEU A 54 1.16 -12.02 -7.08
N ILE A 55 1.02 -13.30 -6.70
CA ILE A 55 2.13 -14.14 -6.23
C ILE A 55 3.17 -14.32 -7.35
N ALA A 56 2.72 -14.70 -8.54
CA ALA A 56 3.61 -14.90 -9.69
C ALA A 56 4.35 -13.61 -10.08
N GLY A 57 3.62 -12.48 -10.11
CA GLY A 57 4.18 -11.15 -10.35
C GLY A 57 5.19 -10.75 -9.27
N GLY A 58 4.87 -10.98 -7.99
CA GLY A 58 5.75 -10.70 -6.86
C GLY A 58 7.06 -11.51 -6.88
N ILE A 59 7.00 -12.77 -7.32
CA ILE A 59 8.19 -13.60 -7.54
C ILE A 59 8.96 -13.10 -8.76
N ALA A 60 8.28 -12.87 -9.88
CA ALA A 60 8.91 -12.48 -11.15
C ALA A 60 9.60 -11.12 -11.07
N VAL A 61 9.09 -10.20 -10.24
CA VAL A 61 9.71 -8.90 -9.98
C VAL A 61 11.12 -9.03 -9.38
N GLN A 62 11.43 -10.12 -8.68
CA GLN A 62 12.75 -10.33 -8.07
C GLN A 62 13.87 -10.41 -9.12
N PHE A 63 13.56 -10.83 -10.33
CA PHE A 63 14.52 -11.03 -11.39
C PHE A 63 14.54 -9.84 -12.35
N PRO A 64 15.71 -9.22 -12.66
CA PRO A 64 15.80 -8.06 -13.53
C PRO A 64 15.21 -8.28 -14.93
N ARG A 65 15.32 -9.49 -15.45
CA ARG A 65 14.83 -9.85 -16.81
C ARG A 65 13.32 -9.86 -16.91
N THR A 66 12.63 -10.21 -15.83
CA THR A 66 11.16 -10.33 -15.76
C THR A 66 10.51 -9.14 -15.04
N ALA A 67 11.29 -8.22 -14.49
CA ALA A 67 10.77 -7.09 -13.70
C ALA A 67 9.79 -6.21 -14.50
N ARG A 68 10.04 -5.99 -15.81
CA ARG A 68 9.16 -5.18 -16.66
C ARG A 68 7.80 -5.86 -16.91
N PRO A 69 7.72 -7.08 -17.47
CA PRO A 69 6.42 -7.74 -17.62
C PRO A 69 5.72 -7.99 -16.26
N ALA A 70 6.45 -8.31 -15.21
CA ALA A 70 5.90 -8.47 -13.88
C ALA A 70 5.27 -7.18 -13.34
N SER A 71 5.88 -6.02 -13.58
CA SER A 71 5.30 -4.72 -13.18
C SER A 71 3.99 -4.41 -13.90
N ILE A 72 3.83 -4.87 -15.14
CA ILE A 72 2.56 -4.76 -15.88
C ILE A 72 1.50 -5.67 -15.25
N VAL A 73 1.84 -6.93 -14.97
CA VAL A 73 0.92 -7.88 -14.32
C VAL A 73 0.48 -7.34 -12.96
N LEU A 74 1.42 -6.91 -12.10
CA LEU A 74 1.10 -6.30 -10.82
C LEU A 74 0.25 -5.03 -10.99
N GLY A 75 0.57 -4.19 -11.99
CA GLY A 75 -0.19 -2.99 -12.29
C GLY A 75 -1.65 -3.28 -12.66
N VAL A 76 -1.91 -4.33 -13.46
CA VAL A 76 -3.26 -4.76 -13.81
C VAL A 76 -4.00 -5.28 -12.57
N VAL A 77 -3.37 -6.13 -11.75
CA VAL A 77 -3.99 -6.64 -10.52
C VAL A 77 -4.30 -5.49 -9.55
N TYR A 78 -3.33 -4.60 -9.34
CA TYR A 78 -3.53 -3.44 -8.44
C TYR A 78 -4.47 -2.38 -9.01
N LEU A 79 -4.77 -2.38 -10.31
CA LEU A 79 -5.83 -1.55 -10.88
C LEU A 79 -7.21 -2.13 -10.55
N CYS A 80 -7.37 -3.46 -10.57
CA CYS A 80 -8.64 -4.10 -10.23
C CYS A 80 -9.09 -3.78 -8.80
N PHE A 81 -8.16 -3.63 -7.86
CA PHE A 81 -8.48 -3.40 -6.45
C PHE A 81 -9.17 -2.05 -6.17
N PRO A 82 -8.63 -0.89 -6.54
CA PRO A 82 -9.35 0.36 -6.35
C PRO A 82 -10.64 0.43 -7.17
N LEU A 83 -10.70 -0.21 -8.35
CA LEU A 83 -11.94 -0.29 -9.12
C LEU A 83 -13.03 -1.05 -8.37
N ALA A 84 -12.67 -2.12 -7.66
CA ALA A 84 -13.61 -2.88 -6.83
C ALA A 84 -14.12 -2.07 -5.61
N CYS A 85 -13.40 -1.02 -5.18
CA CYS A 85 -13.84 -0.13 -4.10
C CYS A 85 -14.81 0.98 -4.55
N ILE A 86 -15.01 1.20 -5.86
CA ILE A 86 -15.85 2.28 -6.38
C ILE A 86 -17.30 2.18 -5.90
N PRO A 87 -17.96 0.99 -5.91
CA PRO A 87 -19.33 0.88 -5.42
C PRO A 87 -19.49 1.38 -3.98
N ASP A 88 -18.53 1.11 -3.09
CA ASP A 88 -18.56 1.58 -1.70
C ASP A 88 -18.48 3.09 -1.60
N ILE A 89 -17.61 3.72 -2.40
CA ILE A 89 -17.50 5.18 -2.45
C ILE A 89 -18.82 5.82 -2.88
N LEU A 90 -19.50 5.22 -3.86
CA LEU A 90 -20.76 5.72 -4.38
C LEU A 90 -21.92 5.52 -3.38
N ALA A 91 -21.89 4.41 -2.64
CA ALA A 91 -22.90 4.08 -1.61
C ALA A 91 -22.60 4.73 -0.25
N ALA A 92 -21.41 5.30 -0.07
CA ALA A 92 -20.92 5.78 1.23
C ALA A 92 -21.78 6.91 1.79
N SER A 93 -22.25 6.72 3.02
CA SER A 93 -22.99 7.72 3.79
C SER A 93 -22.07 8.63 4.62
N SER A 94 -20.87 8.15 4.97
CA SER A 94 -19.89 8.88 5.77
C SER A 94 -18.75 9.46 4.93
N LEU A 95 -18.16 10.56 5.42
CA LEU A 95 -16.97 11.15 4.80
C LEU A 95 -15.77 10.19 4.82
N PHE A 96 -15.66 9.36 5.86
CA PHE A 96 -14.57 8.40 5.97
C PHE A 96 -14.62 7.34 4.86
N GLU A 97 -15.75 6.68 4.70
CA GLU A 97 -15.93 5.67 3.65
C GLU A 97 -15.71 6.26 2.27
N ARG A 98 -16.15 7.52 2.06
CA ARG A 98 -16.03 8.21 0.77
C ARG A 98 -14.61 8.66 0.45
N TYR A 99 -13.85 9.18 1.42
CA TYR A 99 -12.55 9.82 1.18
C TYR A 99 -11.38 9.17 1.90
N GLY A 100 -11.61 8.33 2.89
CA GLY A 100 -10.58 7.71 3.72
C GLY A 100 -10.60 6.19 3.72
N GLY A 101 -11.45 5.57 2.90
CA GLY A 101 -11.62 4.12 2.86
C GLY A 101 -10.56 3.37 2.05
N SER A 102 -10.85 2.12 1.77
CA SER A 102 -9.94 1.16 1.13
C SER A 102 -9.42 1.58 -0.25
N PHE A 103 -10.16 2.44 -0.99
CA PHE A 103 -9.77 2.87 -2.33
C PHE A 103 -8.34 3.42 -2.39
N PHE A 104 -7.98 4.38 -1.53
CA PHE A 104 -6.67 5.01 -1.57
C PHE A 104 -5.56 4.10 -1.07
N GLN A 105 -5.87 3.17 -0.16
CA GLN A 105 -4.94 2.12 0.24
C GLN A 105 -4.57 1.26 -0.98
N MET A 106 -5.58 0.79 -1.72
CA MET A 106 -5.39 -0.02 -2.94
C MET A 106 -4.76 0.78 -4.08
N PHE A 107 -5.14 2.05 -4.26
CA PHE A 107 -4.55 2.91 -5.27
C PHE A 107 -3.05 3.18 -5.03
N SER A 108 -2.61 3.20 -3.77
CA SER A 108 -1.19 3.34 -3.44
C SER A 108 -0.33 2.18 -3.97
N LEU A 109 -0.90 0.97 -4.05
CA LEU A 109 -0.24 -0.22 -4.61
C LEU A 109 -0.01 -0.07 -6.11
N LEU A 110 -1.01 0.47 -6.81
CA LEU A 110 -0.89 0.80 -8.24
C LEU A 110 0.22 1.85 -8.46
N CYS A 111 0.33 2.86 -7.60
CA CYS A 111 1.42 3.82 -7.66
C CYS A 111 2.80 3.15 -7.52
N GLY A 112 2.93 2.14 -6.64
CA GLY A 112 4.14 1.33 -6.51
C GLY A 112 4.48 0.55 -7.79
N ALA A 113 3.50 -0.10 -8.42
CA ALA A 113 3.67 -0.81 -9.67
C ALA A 113 4.04 0.14 -10.84
N MET A 114 3.43 1.32 -10.90
CA MET A 114 3.78 2.36 -11.87
C MET A 114 5.22 2.86 -11.68
N ALA A 115 5.66 3.03 -10.44
CA ALA A 115 7.04 3.41 -10.13
C ALA A 115 8.03 2.32 -10.57
N LEU A 116 7.69 1.05 -10.31
CA LEU A 116 8.49 -0.10 -10.77
C LEU A 116 8.57 -0.15 -12.30
N TYR A 117 7.44 0.00 -13.00
CA TYR A 117 7.42 0.03 -14.46
C TYR A 117 8.25 1.20 -15.00
N SER A 118 8.09 2.41 -14.45
CA SER A 118 8.89 3.58 -14.77
C SER A 118 10.40 3.31 -14.69
N ALA A 119 10.83 2.58 -13.64
CA ALA A 119 12.24 2.23 -13.45
C ALA A 119 12.79 1.26 -14.53
N THR A 120 11.91 0.55 -15.24
CA THR A 120 12.25 -0.41 -16.31
C THR A 120 11.99 0.14 -17.73
N GLU A 121 11.37 1.32 -17.85
CA GLU A 121 11.02 1.93 -19.13
C GLU A 121 12.26 2.53 -19.80
N ALA A 122 12.48 2.16 -21.06
CA ALA A 122 13.62 2.63 -21.84
C ALA A 122 13.43 4.08 -22.36
N ASN A 123 12.19 4.47 -22.62
CA ASN A 123 11.87 5.83 -23.05
C ASN A 123 11.87 6.78 -21.87
N ALA A 124 12.85 7.66 -21.79
CA ALA A 124 13.03 8.60 -20.69
C ALA A 124 11.82 9.54 -20.47
N ALA A 125 11.16 9.98 -21.54
CA ALA A 125 10.00 10.85 -21.43
C ALA A 125 8.81 10.09 -20.81
N ARG A 126 8.54 8.86 -21.24
CA ARG A 126 7.51 7.99 -20.66
C ARG A 126 7.83 7.65 -19.21
N ALA A 127 9.08 7.29 -18.91
CA ALA A 127 9.52 7.01 -17.55
C ALA A 127 9.28 8.22 -16.64
N ALA A 128 9.59 9.44 -17.07
CA ALA A 128 9.38 10.66 -16.31
C ALA A 128 7.88 10.93 -16.04
N VAL A 129 7.02 10.74 -17.05
CA VAL A 129 5.56 10.91 -16.89
C VAL A 129 5.02 9.89 -15.88
N LEU A 130 5.33 8.61 -16.05
CA LEU A 130 4.88 7.54 -15.14
C LEU A 130 5.37 7.75 -13.71
N GLY A 131 6.64 8.12 -13.55
CA GLY A 131 7.21 8.41 -12.24
C GLY A 131 6.55 9.61 -11.55
N ARG A 132 6.25 10.68 -12.32
CA ARG A 132 5.50 11.83 -11.80
C ARG A 132 4.08 11.44 -11.40
N THR A 133 3.38 10.68 -12.22
CA THR A 133 2.02 10.20 -11.93
C THR A 133 2.00 9.32 -10.68
N ALA A 134 2.93 8.37 -10.56
CA ALA A 134 3.06 7.52 -9.37
C ALA A 134 3.30 8.34 -8.10
N ARG A 135 4.17 9.35 -8.16
CA ARG A 135 4.46 10.24 -7.04
C ARG A 135 3.24 11.08 -6.64
N ILE A 136 2.56 11.71 -7.60
CA ILE A 136 1.36 12.52 -7.32
C ILE A 136 0.25 11.63 -6.77
N GLY A 137 0.03 10.45 -7.38
CA GLY A 137 -0.94 9.48 -6.91
C GLY A 137 -0.69 9.06 -5.46
N LEU A 138 0.57 8.72 -5.11
CA LEU A 138 0.94 8.41 -3.74
C LEU A 138 0.74 9.60 -2.79
N GLY A 139 1.00 10.83 -3.27
CA GLY A 139 0.72 12.06 -2.51
C GLY A 139 -0.75 12.21 -2.16
N VAL A 140 -1.64 11.92 -3.11
CA VAL A 140 -3.10 11.92 -2.88
C VAL A 140 -3.49 10.81 -1.89
N CYS A 141 -2.89 9.62 -1.99
CA CYS A 141 -3.10 8.55 -1.01
C CYS A 141 -2.66 8.98 0.41
N ALA A 142 -1.54 9.67 0.53
CA ALA A 142 -1.06 10.16 1.82
C ALA A 142 -1.99 11.22 2.44
N VAL A 143 -2.68 12.05 1.62
CA VAL A 143 -3.77 12.93 2.10
C VAL A 143 -4.91 12.09 2.68
N SER A 144 -5.32 11.03 1.98
CA SER A 144 -6.37 10.14 2.48
C SER A 144 -5.95 9.45 3.78
N PHE A 145 -4.71 8.97 3.91
CA PHE A 145 -4.19 8.37 5.13
C PHE A 145 -4.21 9.36 6.31
N MET A 146 -3.82 10.61 6.06
CA MET A 146 -3.93 11.68 7.06
C MET A 146 -5.39 11.89 7.49
N LEU A 147 -6.32 12.01 6.53
CA LEU A 147 -7.74 12.22 6.81
C LEU A 147 -8.33 11.04 7.59
N SER A 148 -8.01 9.81 7.23
CA SER A 148 -8.42 8.61 7.95
C SER A 148 -7.96 8.65 9.41
N GLN A 149 -6.70 9.01 9.66
CA GLN A 149 -6.17 9.13 11.01
C GLN A 149 -6.81 10.28 11.81
N ILE A 150 -7.15 11.40 11.17
CA ILE A 150 -7.87 12.51 11.83
C ILE A 150 -9.26 12.05 12.26
N LEU A 151 -10.00 11.40 11.38
CA LEU A 151 -11.37 10.95 11.65
C LEU A 151 -11.43 9.84 12.71
N TYR A 152 -10.43 8.98 12.77
CA TYR A 152 -10.32 7.85 13.70
C TYR A 152 -9.13 7.99 14.67
N LEU A 153 -8.82 9.21 15.09
CA LEU A 153 -7.60 9.50 15.87
C LEU A 153 -7.49 8.65 17.14
N ARG A 154 -8.59 8.42 17.86
CA ARG A 154 -8.60 7.57 19.07
C ARG A 154 -8.28 6.12 18.73
N HIS A 155 -8.91 5.59 17.69
CA HIS A 155 -8.64 4.23 17.22
C HIS A 155 -7.17 4.08 16.77
N THR A 156 -6.64 5.07 16.05
CA THR A 156 -5.21 5.10 15.68
C THR A 156 -4.31 5.12 16.92
N ALA A 157 -4.67 5.88 17.94
CA ALA A 157 -3.92 5.90 19.20
C ALA A 157 -3.94 4.53 19.90
N ASP A 158 -5.06 3.82 19.91
CA ASP A 158 -5.20 2.49 20.52
C ASP A 158 -4.34 1.42 19.84
N LEU A 159 -3.93 1.66 18.58
CA LEU A 159 -2.99 0.78 17.87
C LEU A 159 -1.55 0.94 18.36
N VAL A 160 -1.19 2.10 18.89
CA VAL A 160 0.18 2.37 19.35
C VAL A 160 0.47 1.57 20.64
N PRO A 161 1.60 0.83 20.69
CA PRO A 161 1.97 0.10 21.89
C PRO A 161 2.13 1.01 23.10
N ARG A 162 1.52 0.61 24.24
CA ARG A 162 1.50 1.41 25.48
C ARG A 162 2.88 1.65 26.11
N TRP A 163 3.85 0.82 25.78
CA TRP A 163 5.21 0.92 26.31
C TRP A 163 6.06 2.01 25.61
N ILE A 164 5.57 2.59 24.50
CA ILE A 164 6.31 3.64 23.78
C ILE A 164 6.01 5.01 24.41
N PRO A 165 7.02 5.71 25.00
CA PRO A 165 6.82 7.03 25.55
C PRO A 165 6.68 8.08 24.43
N PRO A 166 6.04 9.24 24.65
CA PRO A 166 5.44 9.67 25.91
C PRO A 166 4.03 9.10 26.13
N ASN A 167 3.22 8.88 25.10
CA ASN A 167 1.89 8.27 25.13
C ASN A 167 1.37 7.96 23.73
N GLN A 168 0.32 7.16 23.64
CA GLN A 168 -0.28 6.71 22.41
C GLN A 168 -0.82 7.85 21.52
N MET A 169 -1.48 8.83 22.14
CA MET A 169 -2.08 9.97 21.43
C MET A 169 -1.01 10.86 20.76
N PHE A 170 0.13 11.04 21.42
CA PHE A 170 1.25 11.79 20.84
C PHE A 170 1.70 11.16 19.51
N TRP A 171 1.87 9.84 19.48
CA TRP A 171 2.30 9.13 18.28
C TRP A 171 1.24 9.13 17.18
N ALA A 172 -0.05 8.99 17.56
CA ALA A 172 -1.15 9.10 16.60
C ALA A 172 -1.17 10.48 15.92
N ILE A 173 -1.02 11.55 16.68
CA ILE A 173 -0.94 12.92 16.14
C ILE A 173 0.31 13.09 15.28
N LEU A 174 1.47 12.64 15.76
CA LEU A 174 2.75 12.76 15.05
C LEU A 174 2.71 12.07 13.69
N THR A 175 2.18 10.84 13.62
CA THR A 175 2.07 10.09 12.36
C THR A 175 1.04 10.71 11.43
N THR A 176 -0.05 11.25 11.95
CA THR A 176 -1.04 12.01 11.17
C THR A 176 -0.39 13.24 10.50
N VAL A 177 0.36 14.02 11.26
CA VAL A 177 1.11 15.19 10.74
C VAL A 177 2.16 14.74 9.73
N ALA A 178 2.86 13.64 9.99
CA ALA A 178 3.86 13.10 9.07
C ALA A 178 3.28 12.70 7.72
N PHE A 179 2.08 12.07 7.68
CA PHE A 179 1.38 11.82 6.41
C PHE A 179 1.03 13.10 5.67
N GLY A 180 0.54 14.13 6.38
CA GLY A 180 0.22 15.43 5.78
C GLY A 180 1.45 16.13 5.18
N LEU A 181 2.58 16.13 5.90
CA LEU A 181 3.83 16.70 5.41
C LEU A 181 4.38 15.91 4.21
N ALA A 182 4.29 14.57 4.23
CA ALA A 182 4.69 13.74 3.11
C ALA A 182 3.81 14.00 1.87
N ALA A 183 2.50 14.09 2.05
CA ALA A 183 1.56 14.45 1.00
C ALA A 183 1.90 15.80 0.37
N LEU A 184 2.07 16.83 1.20
CA LEU A 184 2.42 18.17 0.75
C LEU A 184 3.73 18.16 -0.05
N ALA A 185 4.78 17.52 0.48
CA ALA A 185 6.06 17.41 -0.19
C ALA A 185 5.97 16.77 -1.58
N MET A 186 5.18 15.68 -1.69
CA MET A 186 4.96 14.97 -2.96
C MET A 186 4.17 15.81 -3.97
N LEU A 187 3.13 16.51 -3.53
CA LEU A 187 2.24 17.30 -4.40
C LEU A 187 2.92 18.56 -4.90
N ILE A 188 3.65 19.29 -4.03
CA ILE A 188 4.37 20.51 -4.42
C ILE A 188 5.77 20.24 -5.01
N ASN A 189 6.19 18.97 -5.09
CA ASN A 189 7.50 18.54 -5.60
C ASN A 189 8.70 19.17 -4.84
N ARG A 190 8.58 19.28 -3.50
CA ARG A 190 9.67 19.80 -2.65
C ARG A 190 10.06 18.77 -1.60
N GLN A 191 11.37 18.56 -1.41
CA GLN A 191 11.92 17.60 -0.42
C GLN A 191 11.34 16.16 -0.56
N VAL A 192 10.88 15.81 -1.75
CA VAL A 192 10.12 14.56 -2.05
C VAL A 192 10.85 13.33 -1.55
N ARG A 193 12.16 13.21 -1.83
CA ARG A 193 12.93 12.02 -1.45
C ARG A 193 12.98 11.80 0.06
N VAL A 194 13.19 12.88 0.81
CA VAL A 194 13.24 12.81 2.28
C VAL A 194 11.86 12.44 2.81
N ALA A 195 10.82 13.14 2.34
CA ALA A 195 9.46 12.93 2.79
C ALA A 195 8.96 11.49 2.54
N ILE A 196 9.15 10.94 1.33
CA ILE A 196 8.72 9.58 1.02
C ILE A 196 9.54 8.56 1.81
N ARG A 197 10.85 8.74 1.98
CA ARG A 197 11.68 7.83 2.76
C ARG A 197 11.28 7.81 4.23
N LEU A 198 10.98 8.96 4.83
CA LEU A 198 10.48 9.04 6.20
C LEU A 198 9.09 8.41 6.33
N MET A 199 8.20 8.62 5.36
CA MET A 199 6.91 7.96 5.32
C MET A 199 7.06 6.44 5.17
N THR A 200 7.95 5.96 4.31
CA THR A 200 8.25 4.52 4.15
C THR A 200 8.80 3.92 5.46
N LEU A 201 9.72 4.64 6.12
CA LEU A 201 10.23 4.22 7.44
C LEU A 201 9.12 4.16 8.48
N MET A 202 8.23 5.14 8.51
CA MET A 202 7.09 5.17 9.42
C MET A 202 6.16 3.97 9.18
N LEU A 203 5.84 3.65 7.94
CA LEU A 203 5.03 2.47 7.58
C LEU A 203 5.74 1.15 7.97
N ALA A 204 7.06 1.06 7.77
CA ALA A 204 7.84 -0.08 8.21
C ALA A 204 7.82 -0.24 9.75
N LEU A 205 7.87 0.88 10.47
CA LEU A 205 7.71 0.87 11.93
C LEU A 205 6.30 0.45 12.36
N PHE A 206 5.25 0.77 11.61
CA PHE A 206 3.91 0.23 11.87
C PHE A 206 3.89 -1.29 11.73
N CYS A 207 4.52 -1.84 10.69
CA CYS A 207 4.65 -3.30 10.57
C CYS A 207 5.38 -3.88 11.79
N ALA A 208 6.53 -3.30 12.17
CA ALA A 208 7.39 -3.83 13.21
C ALA A 208 6.83 -3.68 14.63
N LEU A 209 6.25 -2.52 14.94
CA LEU A 209 5.87 -2.17 16.32
C LEU A 209 4.39 -2.41 16.63
N VAL A 210 3.54 -2.40 15.61
CA VAL A 210 2.08 -2.60 15.81
C VAL A 210 1.69 -4.02 15.39
N TRP A 211 1.98 -4.39 14.15
CA TRP A 211 1.43 -5.63 13.58
C TRP A 211 2.21 -6.88 14.00
N ILE A 212 3.56 -6.88 13.99
CA ILE A 212 4.33 -8.06 14.41
C ILE A 212 4.01 -8.49 15.85
N PRO A 213 3.96 -7.60 16.86
CA PRO A 213 3.55 -7.99 18.20
C PRO A 213 2.14 -8.60 18.26
N ARG A 214 1.19 -8.05 17.49
CA ARG A 214 -0.17 -8.59 17.40
C ARG A 214 -0.22 -9.97 16.75
N LEU A 215 0.60 -10.21 15.72
CA LEU A 215 0.73 -11.54 15.12
C LEU A 215 1.32 -12.57 16.08
N ILE A 216 2.22 -12.15 16.98
CA ILE A 216 2.80 -13.05 17.99
C ILE A 216 1.80 -13.37 19.08
N THR A 217 0.99 -12.39 19.52
CA THR A 217 0.05 -12.55 20.63
C THR A 217 -1.29 -13.14 20.20
N HIS A 218 -1.72 -12.91 18.98
CA HIS A 218 -3.02 -13.33 18.42
C HIS A 218 -2.85 -13.83 16.98
N ALA A 219 -2.06 -14.89 16.82
CA ALA A 219 -1.77 -15.49 15.50
C ALA A 219 -3.01 -16.10 14.83
N GLU A 220 -4.01 -16.47 15.63
CA GLU A 220 -5.29 -17.01 15.18
C GLU A 220 -6.20 -15.96 14.53
N ALA A 221 -5.98 -14.68 14.82
CA ALA A 221 -6.82 -13.59 14.30
C ALA A 221 -6.41 -13.25 12.87
N HIS A 222 -7.23 -13.66 11.90
CA HIS A 222 -7.01 -13.41 10.49
C HIS A 222 -6.84 -11.91 10.16
N GLY A 223 -7.65 -11.03 10.77
CA GLY A 223 -7.56 -9.60 10.58
C GLY A 223 -6.15 -9.01 10.84
N ASN A 224 -5.41 -9.55 11.81
CA ASN A 224 -4.04 -9.12 12.07
C ASN A 224 -3.09 -9.43 10.91
N TRP A 225 -3.26 -10.59 10.26
CA TRP A 225 -2.47 -10.98 9.09
C TRP A 225 -2.82 -10.11 7.87
N SER A 226 -4.11 -9.85 7.68
CA SER A 226 -4.61 -8.99 6.61
C SER A 226 -4.02 -7.59 6.72
N GLU A 227 -4.12 -6.98 7.87
CA GLU A 227 -3.62 -5.61 8.11
C GLU A 227 -2.09 -5.52 8.05
N PHE A 228 -1.39 -6.52 8.60
CA PHE A 228 0.08 -6.60 8.47
C PHE A 228 0.50 -6.66 7.01
N SER A 229 -0.08 -7.58 6.24
CA SER A 229 0.32 -7.78 4.85
C SER A 229 -0.01 -6.57 3.98
N LEU A 230 -1.15 -5.92 4.22
CA LEU A 230 -1.53 -4.69 3.52
C LEU A 230 -0.58 -3.54 3.85
N THR A 231 -0.28 -3.32 5.14
CA THR A 231 0.67 -2.28 5.58
C THR A 231 2.06 -2.54 4.99
N PHE A 232 2.50 -3.80 4.97
CA PHE A 232 3.78 -4.19 4.38
C PHE A 232 3.81 -3.96 2.87
N LEU A 233 2.71 -4.22 2.18
CA LEU A 233 2.58 -3.99 0.75
C LEU A 233 2.59 -2.49 0.41
N ILE A 234 1.87 -1.66 1.19
CA ILE A 234 1.91 -0.20 1.06
C ILE A 234 3.32 0.34 1.34
N THR A 235 4.02 -0.24 2.32
CA THR A 235 5.44 0.10 2.60
C THR A 235 6.31 -0.16 1.39
N GLY A 236 6.18 -1.32 0.76
CA GLY A 236 6.91 -1.68 -0.46
C GLY A 236 6.59 -0.73 -1.62
N ALA A 237 5.32 -0.40 -1.82
CA ALA A 237 4.87 0.55 -2.84
C ALA A 237 5.45 1.96 -2.61
N ALA A 238 5.40 2.47 -1.39
CA ALA A 238 5.99 3.75 -1.02
C ALA A 238 7.50 3.76 -1.26
N TRP A 239 8.20 2.66 -0.91
CA TRP A 239 9.63 2.54 -1.15
C TRP A 239 9.97 2.56 -2.65
N MET A 240 9.17 1.88 -3.48
CA MET A 240 9.34 1.93 -4.95
C MET A 240 9.24 3.37 -5.47
N VAL A 241 8.27 4.16 -4.98
CA VAL A 241 8.13 5.57 -5.35
C VAL A 241 9.30 6.42 -4.81
N ALA A 242 9.84 6.11 -3.63
CA ALA A 242 10.99 6.81 -3.05
C ALA A 242 12.29 6.64 -3.87
N GLU A 243 12.39 5.56 -4.63
CA GLU A 243 13.56 5.26 -5.47
C GLU A 243 13.46 5.86 -6.89
N LEU A 244 12.35 6.52 -7.23
CA LEU A 244 12.23 7.26 -8.49
C LEU A 244 13.32 8.33 -8.59
N ARG A 245 13.92 8.45 -9.77
CA ARG A 245 14.86 9.53 -10.05
C ARG A 245 14.13 10.87 -9.93
N ALA A 246 14.75 11.85 -9.28
CA ALA A 246 14.23 13.21 -9.32
C ALA A 246 14.27 13.68 -10.77
N SER A 247 13.12 13.93 -11.33
CA SER A 247 12.97 14.67 -12.60
C SER A 247 12.85 16.13 -12.28
#